data_aa303eb137048c6608be3d653c2e6bf6
#
_entry.id   aa303eb137048c6608be3d653c2e6bf6
#
_cell.length_a   1.000
_cell.length_b   1.000
_cell.length_c   1.000
_cell.angle_alpha   90.00
_cell.angle_beta   90.00
_cell.angle_gamma   90.00
#
_symmetry.space_group_name_H-M   'P 1'
#
loop_
_entity.id
_entity.type
_entity.pdbx_description
1 polymer ?
#
loop_
_entity_poly.entity_id
_entity_poly.type
_entity_poly.pdbx_seq_one_letter_code
_entity_poly.pdbx_strand_id
1 'polypeptide(L)'
;MFWTVTLSILQGCSQAVKLFFLTLLFALPLGLVVAFGSMSKWAPFRALAYRQQEARGFARWLSQLRPLSALTNVIVWIIRGTPLILQLIIIFYGPGTWFGTNPWNAFRDGRMTACCIAFIINYACYFSVIYRGGIEGVPAGQREAGEVLGPVSYTHLTL
;
A
#
# COMPACT_ATOMS: atom_id res chain seq x y z
N MET A 1 -0.49 -19.91 40.24
CA MET A 1 -1.43 -19.00 39.56
C MET A 1 -0.71 -17.75 38.98
N PHE A 2 -0.01 -16.96 39.80
CA PHE A 2 0.70 -15.76 39.32
C PHE A 2 1.73 -16.08 38.22
N TRP A 3 2.59 -17.06 38.38
CA TRP A 3 3.63 -17.47 37.43
C TRP A 3 3.07 -17.94 36.08
N THR A 4 1.96 -18.67 36.11
CA THR A 4 1.27 -19.16 34.90
C THR A 4 0.70 -17.99 34.08
N VAL A 5 0.11 -16.99 34.72
CA VAL A 5 -0.42 -15.79 34.10
C VAL A 5 0.71 -14.97 33.50
N THR A 6 1.82 -14.77 34.20
CA THR A 6 2.98 -14.04 33.73
C THR A 6 3.58 -14.69 32.47
N LEU A 7 3.73 -16.01 32.46
CA LEU A 7 4.22 -16.74 31.28
C LEU A 7 3.29 -16.60 30.07
N SER A 8 1.97 -16.67 30.29
CA SER A 8 1.00 -16.47 29.20
C SER A 8 1.06 -15.06 28.62
N ILE A 9 1.24 -14.03 29.45
CA ILE A 9 1.41 -12.65 29.01
C ILE A 9 2.71 -12.51 28.21
N LEU A 10 3.82 -13.08 28.67
CA LEU A 10 5.10 -13.03 27.95
C LEU A 10 5.00 -13.73 26.58
N GLN A 11 4.31 -14.87 26.50
CA GLN A 11 4.06 -15.54 25.22
C GLN A 11 3.25 -14.67 24.27
N GLY A 12 2.17 -14.03 24.76
CA GLY A 12 1.36 -13.11 23.97
C GLY A 12 2.18 -11.91 23.48
N CYS A 13 3.01 -11.34 24.35
CA CYS A 13 3.92 -10.24 24.00
C CYS A 13 4.92 -10.65 22.90
N SER A 14 5.50 -11.85 23.02
CA SER A 14 6.39 -12.40 21.99
C SER A 14 5.71 -12.53 20.62
N GLN A 15 4.48 -13.00 20.57
CA GLN A 15 3.72 -13.08 19.32
C GLN A 15 3.39 -11.70 18.74
N ALA A 16 3.04 -10.73 19.57
CA ALA A 16 2.81 -9.36 19.15
C ALA A 16 4.06 -8.72 18.56
N VAL A 17 5.22 -8.92 19.17
CA VAL A 17 6.51 -8.44 18.68
C VAL A 17 6.87 -9.08 17.33
N LYS A 18 6.65 -10.38 17.17
CA LYS A 18 6.84 -11.06 15.86
C LYS A 18 5.92 -10.47 14.80
N LEU A 19 4.65 -10.29 15.10
CA LEU A 19 3.68 -9.68 14.19
C LEU A 19 4.13 -8.29 13.77
N PHE A 20 4.58 -7.46 14.72
CA PHE A 20 5.07 -6.11 14.46
C PHE A 20 6.24 -6.09 13.46
N PHE A 21 7.28 -6.87 13.73
CA PHE A 21 8.46 -6.88 12.84
C PHE A 21 8.15 -7.46 11.46
N LEU A 22 7.37 -8.54 11.38
CA LEU A 22 6.95 -9.11 10.10
C LEU A 22 6.09 -8.11 9.32
N THR A 23 5.15 -7.46 9.98
CA THR A 23 4.32 -6.44 9.34
C THR A 23 5.18 -5.31 8.79
N LEU A 24 6.10 -4.77 9.60
CA LEU A 24 6.95 -3.66 9.19
C LEU A 24 7.86 -4.04 8.00
N LEU A 25 8.47 -5.22 8.08
CA LEU A 25 9.36 -5.73 7.04
C LEU A 25 8.69 -5.83 5.66
N PHE A 26 7.44 -6.28 5.62
CA PHE A 26 6.73 -6.46 4.36
C PHE A 26 5.85 -5.26 3.97
N ALA A 27 5.28 -4.55 4.94
CA ALA A 27 4.41 -3.40 4.64
C ALA A 27 5.18 -2.19 4.11
N LEU A 28 6.42 -1.96 4.53
CA LEU A 28 7.25 -0.86 4.01
C LEU A 28 7.53 -0.99 2.51
N PRO A 29 8.11 -2.10 2.01
CA PRO A 29 8.36 -2.22 0.57
C PRO A 29 7.06 -2.31 -0.24
N LEU A 30 6.03 -3.00 0.27
CA LEU A 30 4.75 -3.06 -0.41
C LEU A 30 4.08 -1.69 -0.46
N GLY A 31 4.14 -0.90 0.61
CA GLY A 31 3.64 0.47 0.65
C GLY A 31 4.32 1.37 -0.37
N LEU A 32 5.62 1.19 -0.60
CA LEU A 32 6.35 1.92 -1.63
C LEU A 32 5.86 1.56 -3.05
N VAL A 33 5.65 0.27 -3.32
CA VAL A 33 5.06 -0.19 -4.60
C VAL A 33 3.67 0.40 -4.82
N VAL A 34 2.82 0.39 -3.79
CA VAL A 34 1.48 0.98 -3.82
C VAL A 34 1.55 2.50 -4.03
N ALA A 35 2.52 3.20 -3.40
CA ALA A 35 2.74 4.62 -3.61
C ALA A 35 3.06 4.95 -5.07
N PHE A 36 3.99 4.22 -5.68
CA PHE A 36 4.31 4.39 -7.10
C PHE A 36 3.11 4.06 -8.01
N GLY A 37 2.33 3.03 -7.69
CA GLY A 37 1.08 2.72 -8.37
C GLY A 37 0.09 3.89 -8.34
N SER A 38 -0.08 4.51 -7.17
CA SER A 38 -0.98 5.66 -6.97
C SER A 38 -0.54 6.92 -7.70
N MET A 39 0.78 7.12 -7.87
CA MET A 39 1.37 8.26 -8.59
C MET A 39 1.60 7.98 -10.08
N SER A 40 1.31 6.77 -10.56
CA SER A 40 1.57 6.35 -11.93
C SER A 40 0.88 7.27 -12.94
N LYS A 41 1.67 7.79 -13.88
CA LYS A 41 1.19 8.60 -15.02
C LYS A 41 0.80 7.74 -16.22
N TRP A 42 0.74 6.42 -16.04
CA TRP A 42 0.40 5.50 -17.11
C TRP A 42 -1.04 5.70 -17.58
N ALA A 43 -1.20 6.19 -18.79
CA ALA A 43 -2.46 6.50 -19.43
C ALA A 43 -2.48 5.83 -20.83
N PRO A 44 -2.87 4.54 -20.92
CA PRO A 44 -2.84 3.80 -22.19
C PRO A 44 -3.75 4.39 -23.25
N PHE A 45 -4.82 5.07 -22.83
CA PHE A 45 -5.76 5.71 -23.74
C PHE A 45 -5.28 7.06 -24.31
N ARG A 46 -4.15 7.59 -23.84
CA ARG A 46 -3.58 8.85 -24.35
C ARG A 46 -3.14 8.75 -25.82
N ALA A 47 -2.67 7.58 -26.26
CA ALA A 47 -2.29 7.34 -27.63
C ALA A 47 -3.50 7.33 -28.59
N LEU A 48 -4.67 6.87 -28.11
CA LEU A 48 -5.92 6.89 -28.87
C LEU A 48 -6.45 8.31 -29.08
N ALA A 49 -6.31 9.18 -28.07
CA ALA A 49 -6.76 10.57 -28.14
C ALA A 49 -5.88 11.44 -29.06
N TYR A 50 -4.58 11.12 -29.17
CA TYR A 50 -3.67 11.82 -30.07
C TYR A 50 -4.03 11.58 -31.56
N ARG A 51 -4.65 10.45 -31.87
CA ARG A 51 -5.04 10.10 -33.23
C ARG A 51 -6.37 10.74 -33.67
N GLN A 52 -7.16 11.27 -32.74
CA GLN A 52 -8.44 11.94 -33.00
C GLN A 52 -8.40 13.38 -32.51
N GLN A 53 -7.78 14.24 -33.31
CA GLN A 53 -7.65 15.69 -33.06
C GLN A 53 -9.00 16.45 -32.98
N GLU A 54 -10.11 15.80 -33.34
CA GLU A 54 -11.48 16.36 -33.34
C GLU A 54 -12.43 15.78 -32.30
N ALA A 55 -12.01 14.83 -31.46
CA ALA A 55 -12.92 14.21 -30.49
C ALA A 55 -13.24 15.17 -29.33
N ARG A 56 -14.38 15.84 -29.43
CA ARG A 56 -14.94 16.73 -28.41
C ARG A 56 -15.44 15.97 -27.18
N GLY A 57 -15.10 16.41 -26.00
CA GLY A 57 -15.69 16.03 -24.70
C GLY A 57 -15.31 14.65 -24.16
N PHE A 58 -15.96 13.60 -24.58
CA PHE A 58 -15.82 12.26 -23.99
C PHE A 58 -14.45 11.62 -24.26
N ALA A 59 -13.89 11.74 -25.44
CA ALA A 59 -12.56 11.18 -25.76
C ALA A 59 -11.44 11.92 -25.03
N ARG A 60 -11.60 13.22 -24.78
CA ARG A 60 -10.66 13.98 -23.95
C ARG A 60 -10.71 13.55 -22.50
N TRP A 61 -11.91 13.28 -21.96
CA TRP A 61 -12.08 12.73 -20.62
C TRP A 61 -11.47 11.31 -20.52
N LEU A 62 -11.70 10.45 -21.52
CA LEU A 62 -11.13 9.10 -21.56
C LEU A 62 -9.60 9.10 -21.62
N SER A 63 -8.99 10.06 -22.33
CA SER A 63 -7.54 10.19 -22.45
C SER A 63 -6.85 10.65 -21.16
N GLN A 64 -7.59 11.28 -20.26
CA GLN A 64 -7.09 11.70 -18.94
C GLN A 64 -7.20 10.59 -17.88
N LEU A 65 -7.92 9.51 -18.17
CA LEU A 65 -8.04 8.38 -17.25
C LEU A 65 -6.68 7.70 -17.07
N ARG A 66 -6.26 7.66 -15.83
CA ARG A 66 -5.10 6.90 -15.35
C ARG A 66 -5.62 5.68 -14.58
N PRO A 67 -5.94 4.59 -15.28
CA PRO A 67 -6.68 3.48 -14.66
C PRO A 67 -5.90 2.84 -13.52
N LEU A 68 -4.58 2.73 -13.62
CA LEU A 68 -3.74 2.17 -12.57
C LEU A 68 -3.76 3.04 -11.32
N SER A 69 -3.56 4.34 -11.47
CA SER A 69 -3.60 5.28 -10.35
C SER A 69 -5.00 5.35 -9.72
N ALA A 70 -6.06 5.39 -10.54
CA ALA A 70 -7.44 5.41 -10.05
C ALA A 70 -7.76 4.13 -9.25
N LEU A 71 -7.44 2.95 -9.80
CA LEU A 71 -7.66 1.67 -9.13
C LEU A 71 -6.90 1.59 -7.79
N THR A 72 -5.62 1.96 -7.80
CA THR A 72 -4.79 1.96 -6.59
C THR A 72 -5.33 2.91 -5.53
N ASN A 73 -5.74 4.11 -5.92
CA ASN A 73 -6.32 5.09 -4.99
C ASN A 73 -7.65 4.61 -4.40
N VAL A 74 -8.51 3.97 -5.21
CA VAL A 74 -9.78 3.39 -4.72
C VAL A 74 -9.50 2.27 -3.71
N ILE A 75 -8.57 1.35 -4.01
CA ILE A 75 -8.19 0.28 -3.09
C ILE A 75 -7.65 0.86 -1.78
N VAL A 76 -6.73 1.81 -1.85
CA VAL A 76 -6.17 2.49 -0.67
C VAL A 76 -7.27 3.19 0.14
N TRP A 77 -8.21 3.84 -0.54
CA TRP A 77 -9.35 4.52 0.11
C TRP A 77 -10.26 3.53 0.85
N ILE A 78 -10.61 2.40 0.21
CA ILE A 78 -11.45 1.35 0.83
C ILE A 78 -10.74 0.75 2.05
N ILE A 79 -9.47 0.35 1.91
CA ILE A 79 -8.73 -0.31 2.98
C ILE A 79 -8.53 0.62 4.17
N ARG A 80 -8.19 1.88 3.95
CA ARG A 80 -8.03 2.87 5.02
C ARG A 80 -9.36 3.33 5.64
N GLY A 81 -10.45 3.26 4.87
CA GLY A 81 -11.80 3.59 5.33
C GLY A 81 -12.50 2.47 6.10
N THR A 82 -11.95 1.25 6.08
CA THR A 82 -12.53 0.10 6.79
C THR A 82 -11.73 -0.25 8.05
N PRO A 83 -12.42 -0.69 9.14
CA PRO A 83 -11.73 -1.11 10.36
C PRO A 83 -10.84 -2.34 10.11
N LEU A 84 -9.62 -2.33 10.66
CA LEU A 84 -8.68 -3.45 10.54
C LEU A 84 -9.28 -4.78 11.01
N ILE A 85 -10.10 -4.75 12.07
CA ILE A 85 -10.74 -5.96 12.61
C ILE A 85 -11.69 -6.60 11.60
N LEU A 86 -12.41 -5.78 10.81
CA LEU A 86 -13.28 -6.29 9.74
C LEU A 86 -12.46 -6.95 8.64
N GLN A 87 -11.36 -6.33 8.24
CA GLN A 87 -10.43 -6.90 7.25
C GLN A 87 -9.87 -8.24 7.73
N LEU A 88 -9.52 -8.34 9.00
CA LEU A 88 -9.01 -9.57 9.62
C LEU A 88 -10.06 -10.68 9.60
N ILE A 89 -11.32 -10.37 9.92
CA ILE A 89 -12.42 -11.32 9.86
C ILE A 89 -12.62 -11.82 8.42
N ILE A 90 -12.64 -10.92 7.45
CA ILE A 90 -12.82 -11.26 6.03
C ILE A 90 -11.65 -12.14 5.54
N ILE A 91 -10.42 -11.79 5.84
CA ILE A 91 -9.24 -12.54 5.41
C ILE A 91 -9.19 -13.93 6.06
N PHE A 92 -9.55 -14.03 7.33
CA PHE A 92 -9.47 -15.30 8.05
C PHE A 92 -10.63 -16.24 7.71
N TYR A 93 -11.86 -15.75 7.73
CA TYR A 93 -13.07 -16.57 7.54
C TYR A 93 -13.58 -16.59 6.09
N GLY A 94 -13.34 -15.53 5.31
CA GLY A 94 -13.86 -15.39 3.94
C GLY A 94 -13.55 -16.57 3.04
N PRO A 95 -12.31 -17.04 2.95
CA PRO A 95 -11.98 -18.18 2.07
C PRO A 95 -12.76 -19.45 2.42
N GLY A 96 -12.93 -19.73 3.72
CA GLY A 96 -13.71 -20.88 4.19
C GLY A 96 -15.20 -20.79 3.85
N THR A 97 -15.79 -19.59 3.95
CA THR A 97 -17.20 -19.37 3.68
C THR A 97 -17.53 -19.32 2.17
N TRP A 98 -16.63 -18.76 1.36
CA TRP A 98 -16.90 -18.58 -0.09
C TRP A 98 -16.49 -19.79 -0.93
N PHE A 99 -15.38 -20.43 -0.58
CA PHE A 99 -14.82 -21.54 -1.37
C PHE A 99 -14.95 -22.90 -0.69
N GLY A 100 -15.50 -22.97 0.53
CA GLY A 100 -15.64 -24.23 1.29
C GLY A 100 -14.32 -24.82 1.79
N THR A 101 -13.18 -24.19 1.46
CA THR A 101 -11.84 -24.62 1.86
C THR A 101 -11.12 -23.48 2.58
N ASN A 102 -10.49 -23.80 3.69
CA ASN A 102 -9.74 -22.81 4.45
C ASN A 102 -8.23 -22.97 4.15
N PRO A 103 -7.63 -22.04 3.37
CA PRO A 103 -6.22 -22.11 3.02
C PRO A 103 -5.28 -22.01 4.22
N TRP A 104 -5.77 -21.45 5.33
CA TRP A 104 -4.98 -21.28 6.55
C TRP A 104 -4.66 -22.63 7.22
N ASN A 105 -5.41 -23.68 6.92
CA ASN A 105 -5.16 -25.02 7.44
C ASN A 105 -3.88 -25.66 6.86
N ALA A 106 -3.39 -25.15 5.74
CA ALA A 106 -2.12 -25.59 5.14
C ALA A 106 -0.88 -25.06 5.89
N PHE A 107 -1.05 -24.04 6.72
CA PHE A 107 0.04 -23.42 7.46
C PHE A 107 0.05 -23.91 8.91
N ARG A 108 1.25 -24.15 9.45
CA ARG A 108 1.44 -24.56 10.84
C ARG A 108 0.79 -23.60 11.84
N ASP A 109 0.90 -22.27 11.57
CA ASP A 109 0.32 -21.19 12.34
C ASP A 109 -0.63 -20.34 11.49
N GLY A 110 -1.68 -20.95 10.92
CA GLY A 110 -2.58 -20.32 9.97
C GLY A 110 -3.24 -19.03 10.48
N ARG A 111 -3.55 -18.97 11.79
CA ARG A 111 -4.09 -17.75 12.42
C ARG A 111 -3.07 -16.60 12.36
N MET A 112 -1.82 -16.88 12.71
CA MET A 112 -0.75 -15.89 12.69
C MET A 112 -0.48 -15.41 11.25
N THR A 113 -0.47 -16.33 10.29
CA THR A 113 -0.30 -16.03 8.87
C THR A 113 -1.41 -15.11 8.35
N ALA A 114 -2.66 -15.41 8.64
CA ALA A 114 -3.80 -14.58 8.25
C ALA A 114 -3.73 -13.17 8.89
N CYS A 115 -3.36 -13.10 10.17
CA CYS A 115 -3.12 -11.83 10.85
C CYS A 115 -2.00 -11.04 10.17
N CYS A 116 -0.85 -11.66 9.89
CA CYS A 116 0.26 -10.99 9.20
C CYS A 116 -0.20 -10.41 7.86
N ILE A 117 -0.92 -11.17 7.04
CA ILE A 117 -1.41 -10.71 5.74
C ILE A 117 -2.35 -9.52 5.88
N ALA A 118 -3.32 -9.59 6.81
CA ALA A 118 -4.25 -8.49 7.07
C ALA A 118 -3.51 -7.20 7.47
N PHE A 119 -2.58 -7.32 8.41
CA PHE A 119 -1.78 -6.19 8.87
C PHE A 119 -0.88 -5.64 7.78
N ILE A 120 -0.21 -6.50 7.00
CA ILE A 120 0.68 -6.07 5.91
C ILE A 120 -0.11 -5.27 4.86
N ILE A 121 -1.27 -5.76 4.42
CA ILE A 121 -2.12 -5.08 3.43
C ILE A 121 -2.60 -3.74 3.98
N ASN A 122 -3.09 -3.72 5.21
CA ASN A 122 -3.59 -2.50 5.84
C ASN A 122 -2.47 -1.45 5.96
N TYR A 123 -1.36 -1.81 6.60
CA TYR A 123 -0.26 -0.86 6.83
C TYR A 123 0.47 -0.46 5.55
N ALA A 124 0.55 -1.31 4.53
CA ALA A 124 1.06 -0.92 3.22
C ALA A 124 0.26 0.23 2.60
N CYS A 125 -1.07 0.22 2.76
CA CYS A 125 -1.92 1.33 2.31
C CYS A 125 -1.66 2.62 3.11
N TYR A 126 -1.39 2.53 4.42
CA TYR A 126 -1.00 3.71 5.21
C TYR A 126 0.37 4.24 4.80
N PHE A 127 1.38 3.36 4.68
CA PHE A 127 2.72 3.76 4.24
C PHE A 127 2.72 4.36 2.84
N SER A 128 1.88 3.86 1.93
CA SER A 128 1.78 4.41 0.59
C SER A 128 1.41 5.90 0.57
N VAL A 129 0.53 6.32 1.46
CA VAL A 129 0.13 7.73 1.58
C VAL A 129 1.23 8.56 2.25
N ILE A 130 1.94 8.00 3.23
CA ILE A 130 3.08 8.66 3.87
C ILE A 130 4.20 8.89 2.84
N TYR A 131 4.57 7.86 2.06
CA TYR A 131 5.56 7.99 1.00
C TYR A 131 5.16 9.01 -0.06
N ARG A 132 3.91 8.94 -0.52
CA ARG A 132 3.39 9.92 -1.46
C ARG A 132 3.47 11.34 -0.90
N GLY A 133 3.03 11.55 0.34
CA GLY A 133 3.10 12.85 1.00
C GLY A 133 4.53 13.37 1.12
N GLY A 134 5.49 12.49 1.44
CA GLY A 134 6.91 12.86 1.49
C GLY A 134 7.47 13.24 0.12
N ILE A 135 7.12 12.50 -0.94
CA ILE A 135 7.60 12.78 -2.29
C ILE A 135 6.97 14.06 -2.87
N GLU A 136 5.65 14.22 -2.71
CA GLU A 136 4.92 15.39 -3.22
C GLU A 136 5.14 16.65 -2.36
N GLY A 137 5.58 16.49 -1.10
CA GLY A 137 5.83 17.58 -0.16
C GLY A 137 7.13 18.36 -0.39
N VAL A 138 8.02 17.87 -1.27
CA VAL A 138 9.26 18.59 -1.60
C VAL A 138 8.94 19.81 -2.47
N PRO A 139 9.22 21.05 -2.01
CA PRO A 139 8.94 22.26 -2.77
C PRO A 139 9.69 22.30 -4.11
N ALA A 140 9.01 22.70 -5.19
CA ALA A 140 9.62 22.81 -6.53
C ALA A 140 10.86 23.72 -6.53
N GLY A 141 10.88 24.78 -5.71
CA GLY A 141 11.99 25.70 -5.59
C GLY A 141 13.31 25.06 -5.10
N GLN A 142 13.24 23.95 -4.35
CA GLN A 142 14.47 23.21 -3.98
C GLN A 142 15.11 22.54 -5.18
N ARG A 143 14.29 22.02 -6.09
CA ARG A 143 14.75 21.40 -7.33
C ARG A 143 15.30 22.44 -8.30
N GLU A 144 14.61 23.58 -8.45
CA GLU A 144 15.04 24.72 -9.26
C GLU A 144 16.36 25.32 -8.73
N ALA A 145 16.49 25.47 -7.41
CA ALA A 145 17.74 25.91 -6.78
C ALA A 145 18.89 24.94 -7.04
N GLY A 146 18.63 23.64 -7.00
CA GLY A 146 19.63 22.62 -7.35
C GLY A 146 20.06 22.71 -8.82
N GLU A 147 19.15 22.96 -9.74
CA GLU A 147 19.44 23.13 -11.17
C GLU A 147 20.28 24.39 -11.44
N VAL A 148 19.99 25.50 -10.74
CA VAL A 148 20.74 26.77 -10.87
C VAL A 148 22.17 26.68 -10.34
N LEU A 149 22.38 25.90 -9.26
CA LEU A 149 23.71 25.68 -8.69
C LEU A 149 24.59 24.72 -9.50
N GLY A 150 24.07 24.12 -10.56
CA GLY A 150 24.80 23.24 -11.48
C GLY A 150 25.30 21.91 -10.93
N PRO A 151 24.85 21.40 -9.76
CA PRO A 151 25.17 20.04 -9.38
C PRO A 151 24.38 19.08 -10.23
N VAL A 152 25.05 18.05 -10.71
CA VAL A 152 24.39 16.96 -11.44
C VAL A 152 23.35 16.34 -10.52
N SER A 153 22.12 16.16 -10.99
CA SER A 153 20.89 15.82 -10.24
C SER A 153 21.00 14.63 -9.27
N TYR A 154 22.05 13.86 -9.30
CA TYR A 154 22.27 12.65 -8.50
C TYR A 154 23.37 12.76 -7.45
N THR A 155 24.10 13.87 -7.35
CA THR A 155 25.26 13.96 -6.43
C THR A 155 24.96 14.61 -5.07
N HIS A 156 23.82 15.30 -4.90
CA HIS A 156 23.53 16.05 -3.66
C HIS A 156 22.10 15.90 -3.12
N LEU A 157 21.30 14.97 -3.61
CA LEU A 157 19.97 14.65 -3.06
C LEU A 157 20.00 13.62 -1.91
N THR A 158 21.16 13.38 -1.34
CA THR A 158 21.35 12.44 -0.22
C THR A 158 21.66 13.11 1.11
N LEU A 159 21.29 14.38 1.27
CA LEU A 159 21.38 15.08 2.57
C LEU A 159 20.00 15.60 2.97
#